data_21ebb290f39dbc6a651634fc098ddab9
#
_entry.id   21ebb290f39dbc6a651634fc098ddab9
#
_cell.length_a   1.000
_cell.length_b   1.000
_cell.length_c   1.000
_cell.angle_alpha   90.00
_cell.angle_beta   90.00
_cell.angle_gamma   90.00
#
_symmetry.space_group_name_H-M   'P 1'
#
loop_
_entity.id
_entity.type
_entity.pdbx_description
1 polymer ?
#
loop_
_entity_poly.entity_id
_entity_poly.type
_entity_poly.pdbx_seq_one_letter_code
_entity_poly.pdbx_strand_id
1 'polypeptide(L)'
;MDKNTKFSSQPTLVGRALKSTVLIMGELGSIGSDVLKAHNVFDIDVDAWYPAKLRQEIHEAAYKRFGSTALLNFGFSMGDHYSQDLIKASLQTYQSLMADATTQSDGLDWFVQNFARDYHVATNASQNCEGVDYGFHIQRISGGCYGFNAVTTLLSHQQAFSEGIIHGYLVRFISHQWAYELTFHPEQTESNESFSSFHWTCVFKPQLQAIGSAEEATAAHKLKLKETLFTKVLEESNSSLAILMSSVRYARLIQQAQLPHAHSLRKLLKDFTVEWHPRDTIGGDFWWAHHHAPTNTLVLALVDCAGHGVPGAMLAVLVNSQLEKIFSNSASIDLSDALLQLDQLVRKSLRQDLPDSESDDGCDAALMRIDLTNRAVEYVGAKINLYELNASGEVEQHKADRISLGYRDSPRLKPVTHQWTPAPGSRLVLVTDGVTDQMGGGKPPLLAFGYKRMLAVLQASSSSDTAHLAQQLLSAVAGWQGTQARRDDVTILALEI
;
A
#
# COMPACT_ATOMS: atom_id res chain seq x y z
N MET A 1 17.89 -9.45 -34.54
CA MET A 1 19.00 -10.16 -33.92
C MET A 1 19.33 -11.36 -34.77
N ASP A 2 20.61 -11.60 -35.05
CA ASP A 2 21.06 -12.56 -36.03
C ASP A 2 20.84 -13.99 -35.54
N LYS A 3 20.16 -14.82 -36.37
CA LYS A 3 19.80 -16.21 -36.01
C LYS A 3 21.01 -17.18 -36.02
N ASN A 4 22.21 -16.69 -36.40
CA ASN A 4 23.37 -17.55 -36.72
C ASN A 4 24.59 -17.42 -35.79
N THR A 5 24.55 -16.60 -34.73
CA THR A 5 25.72 -16.48 -33.85
C THR A 5 25.74 -17.60 -32.78
N LYS A 6 26.36 -18.72 -33.16
CA LYS A 6 26.57 -19.87 -32.25
C LYS A 6 27.67 -19.64 -31.22
N PHE A 7 28.52 -18.63 -31.34
CA PHE A 7 29.60 -18.32 -30.42
C PHE A 7 29.69 -16.81 -30.20
N SER A 8 29.39 -16.38 -29.02
CA SER A 8 29.53 -14.99 -28.56
C SER A 8 30.59 -14.95 -27.46
N SER A 9 31.39 -13.89 -27.43
CA SER A 9 32.31 -13.61 -26.32
C SER A 9 31.58 -13.24 -25.03
N GLN A 10 30.29 -12.92 -25.13
CA GLN A 10 29.43 -12.68 -23.95
C GLN A 10 28.38 -13.79 -23.80
N PRO A 11 27.97 -14.12 -22.56
CA PRO A 11 26.97 -15.15 -22.29
C PRO A 11 25.64 -14.84 -22.98
N THR A 12 25.08 -15.82 -23.66
CA THR A 12 23.76 -15.72 -24.33
C THR A 12 22.84 -16.86 -23.87
N LEU A 13 21.54 -16.65 -24.04
CA LEU A 13 20.47 -17.55 -23.66
C LEU A 13 19.47 -17.69 -24.82
N VAL A 14 19.06 -18.92 -25.15
CA VAL A 14 18.04 -19.13 -26.18
C VAL A 14 16.65 -18.63 -25.70
N GLY A 15 15.85 -18.10 -26.62
CA GLY A 15 14.56 -17.52 -26.31
C GLY A 15 13.58 -18.45 -25.60
N ARG A 16 13.63 -19.77 -25.84
CA ARG A 16 12.83 -20.77 -25.10
C ARG A 16 13.09 -20.72 -23.60
N ALA A 17 14.37 -20.68 -23.19
CA ALA A 17 14.74 -20.63 -21.79
C ALA A 17 14.35 -19.27 -21.14
N LEU A 18 14.49 -18.18 -21.88
CA LEU A 18 14.03 -16.86 -21.43
C LEU A 18 12.50 -16.82 -21.27
N LYS A 19 11.75 -17.34 -22.23
CA LYS A 19 10.28 -17.41 -22.20
C LYS A 19 9.79 -18.28 -21.05
N SER A 20 10.44 -19.44 -20.79
CA SER A 20 10.11 -20.29 -19.63
C SER A 20 10.35 -19.56 -18.32
N THR A 21 11.43 -18.81 -18.19
CA THR A 21 11.71 -17.98 -17.02
C THR A 21 10.58 -16.99 -16.76
N VAL A 22 10.13 -16.27 -17.78
CA VAL A 22 9.05 -15.26 -17.65
C VAL A 22 7.72 -15.91 -17.30
N LEU A 23 7.37 -17.04 -17.91
CA LEU A 23 6.12 -17.76 -17.65
C LEU A 23 6.04 -18.28 -16.21
N ILE A 24 7.11 -18.91 -15.73
CA ILE A 24 7.16 -19.43 -14.37
C ILE A 24 7.10 -18.30 -13.33
N MET A 25 7.77 -17.18 -13.60
CA MET A 25 7.71 -16.00 -12.72
C MET A 25 6.39 -15.24 -12.81
N GLY A 26 5.54 -15.51 -13.78
CA GLY A 26 4.23 -14.88 -13.94
C GLY A 26 3.31 -15.08 -12.73
N GLU A 27 3.52 -16.10 -11.90
CA GLU A 27 2.82 -16.31 -10.64
C GLU A 27 3.07 -15.17 -9.61
N LEU A 28 4.15 -14.40 -9.75
CA LEU A 28 4.49 -13.22 -8.91
C LEU A 28 4.19 -11.87 -9.58
N GLY A 29 3.38 -11.87 -10.65
CA GLY A 29 2.98 -10.65 -11.35
C GLY A 29 3.83 -10.33 -12.57
N SER A 30 4.01 -9.04 -12.87
CA SER A 30 4.60 -8.56 -14.14
C SER A 30 6.13 -8.47 -14.16
N ILE A 31 6.84 -8.93 -13.12
CA ILE A 31 8.29 -8.73 -12.96
C ILE A 31 9.08 -9.09 -14.24
N GLY A 32 8.84 -10.29 -14.79
CA GLY A 32 9.54 -10.74 -15.99
C GLY A 32 9.24 -9.88 -17.21
N SER A 33 7.98 -9.54 -17.43
CA SER A 33 7.56 -8.70 -18.54
C SER A 33 8.03 -7.25 -18.41
N ASP A 34 8.11 -6.72 -17.21
CA ASP A 34 8.55 -5.34 -16.96
C ASP A 34 10.06 -5.20 -17.24
N VAL A 35 10.88 -6.17 -16.81
CA VAL A 35 12.31 -6.20 -17.17
C VAL A 35 12.49 -6.28 -18.69
N LEU A 36 11.75 -7.14 -19.39
CA LEU A 36 11.84 -7.26 -20.85
C LEU A 36 11.45 -5.96 -21.55
N LYS A 37 10.38 -5.30 -21.12
CA LYS A 37 9.95 -4.00 -21.67
C LYS A 37 11.02 -2.92 -21.51
N ALA A 38 11.68 -2.87 -20.34
CA ALA A 38 12.78 -1.93 -20.09
C ALA A 38 13.95 -2.10 -21.07
N HIS A 39 14.11 -3.31 -21.64
CA HIS A 39 15.09 -3.61 -22.68
C HIS A 39 14.50 -3.61 -24.11
N ASN A 40 13.29 -3.08 -24.31
CA ASN A 40 12.57 -3.06 -25.60
C ASN A 40 12.30 -4.47 -26.19
N VAL A 41 12.14 -5.48 -25.32
CA VAL A 41 11.77 -6.85 -25.71
C VAL A 41 10.28 -7.03 -25.42
N PHE A 42 9.45 -6.90 -26.45
CA PHE A 42 7.97 -7.00 -26.34
C PHE A 42 7.44 -8.40 -26.69
N ASP A 43 8.21 -9.16 -27.46
CA ASP A 43 7.94 -10.57 -27.77
C ASP A 43 9.25 -11.36 -27.80
N ILE A 44 9.19 -12.65 -27.45
CA ILE A 44 10.35 -13.53 -27.38
C ILE A 44 10.26 -14.54 -28.52
N ASP A 45 11.13 -14.39 -29.53
CA ASP A 45 11.37 -15.44 -30.53
C ASP A 45 12.09 -16.61 -29.85
N VAL A 46 11.43 -17.76 -29.81
CA VAL A 46 11.90 -18.95 -29.07
C VAL A 46 13.21 -19.54 -29.61
N ASP A 47 13.53 -19.28 -30.86
CA ASP A 47 14.73 -19.79 -31.55
C ASP A 47 15.85 -18.72 -31.64
N ALA A 48 15.60 -17.48 -31.22
CA ALA A 48 16.61 -16.43 -31.21
C ALA A 48 17.47 -16.48 -29.92
N TRP A 49 18.69 -15.95 -30.02
CA TRP A 49 19.61 -15.81 -28.90
C TRP A 49 19.52 -14.42 -28.29
N TYR A 50 19.43 -14.37 -26.95
CA TYR A 50 19.33 -13.16 -26.15
C TYR A 50 20.50 -13.05 -25.18
N PRO A 51 20.92 -11.83 -24.77
CA PRO A 51 21.90 -11.68 -23.70
C PRO A 51 21.42 -12.38 -22.41
N ALA A 52 22.29 -13.19 -21.81
CA ALA A 52 21.98 -13.89 -20.56
C ALA A 52 21.64 -12.89 -19.41
N LYS A 53 22.15 -11.66 -19.51
CA LYS A 53 21.86 -10.55 -18.60
C LYS A 53 20.35 -10.32 -18.40
N LEU A 54 19.52 -10.52 -19.42
CA LEU A 54 18.06 -10.39 -19.29
C LEU A 54 17.50 -11.34 -18.23
N ARG A 55 17.91 -12.62 -18.26
CA ARG A 55 17.50 -13.60 -17.22
C ARG A 55 18.05 -13.24 -15.85
N GLN A 56 19.31 -12.81 -15.79
CA GLN A 56 19.93 -12.38 -14.54
C GLN A 56 19.14 -11.22 -13.90
N GLU A 57 18.73 -10.23 -14.67
CA GLU A 57 17.97 -9.08 -14.19
C GLU A 57 16.54 -9.46 -13.77
N ILE A 58 15.89 -10.42 -14.46
CA ILE A 58 14.60 -10.96 -14.02
C ILE A 58 14.73 -11.67 -12.67
N HIS A 59 15.75 -12.53 -12.51
CA HIS A 59 16.02 -13.21 -11.23
C HIS A 59 16.41 -12.22 -10.13
N GLU A 60 17.17 -11.18 -10.46
CA GLU A 60 17.57 -10.13 -9.54
C GLU A 60 16.37 -9.33 -9.03
N ALA A 61 15.44 -8.98 -9.91
CA ALA A 61 14.22 -8.28 -9.54
C ALA A 61 13.34 -9.14 -8.60
N ALA A 62 13.24 -10.45 -8.89
CA ALA A 62 12.53 -11.39 -8.01
C ALA A 62 13.25 -11.58 -6.67
N TYR A 63 14.58 -11.70 -6.69
CA TYR A 63 15.40 -11.81 -5.48
C TYR A 63 15.28 -10.59 -4.57
N LYS A 64 15.38 -9.39 -5.13
CA LYS A 64 15.25 -8.13 -4.37
C LYS A 64 13.89 -8.02 -3.69
N ARG A 65 12.83 -8.48 -4.35
CA ARG A 65 11.47 -8.35 -3.83
C ARG A 65 11.07 -9.48 -2.88
N PHE A 66 11.49 -10.71 -3.13
CA PHE A 66 11.00 -11.90 -2.43
C PHE A 66 12.12 -12.80 -1.86
N GLY A 67 13.38 -12.43 -2.07
CA GLY A 67 14.56 -13.14 -1.55
C GLY A 67 14.84 -14.48 -2.24
N SER A 68 15.76 -15.25 -1.65
CA SER A 68 16.22 -16.56 -2.17
C SER A 68 15.09 -17.60 -2.28
N THR A 69 14.07 -17.53 -1.41
CA THR A 69 12.92 -18.43 -1.44
C THR A 69 12.15 -18.38 -2.75
N ALA A 70 12.03 -17.19 -3.37
CA ALA A 70 11.41 -17.06 -4.69
C ALA A 70 12.22 -17.77 -5.77
N LEU A 71 13.54 -17.59 -5.78
CA LEU A 71 14.41 -18.24 -6.74
C LEU A 71 14.38 -19.77 -6.59
N LEU A 72 14.36 -20.27 -5.35
CA LEU A 72 14.23 -21.69 -5.04
C LEU A 72 12.90 -22.26 -5.62
N ASN A 73 11.78 -21.56 -5.39
CA ASN A 73 10.47 -21.99 -5.90
C ASN A 73 10.41 -21.99 -7.44
N PHE A 74 10.98 -20.97 -8.08
CA PHE A 74 11.05 -20.92 -9.55
C PHE A 74 11.93 -22.02 -10.12
N GLY A 75 13.11 -22.25 -9.51
CA GLY A 75 13.99 -23.35 -9.88
C GLY A 75 13.27 -24.69 -9.75
N PHE A 76 12.57 -24.91 -8.63
CA PHE A 76 11.79 -26.14 -8.42
C PHE A 76 10.72 -26.34 -9.51
N SER A 77 9.94 -25.30 -9.81
CA SER A 77 8.91 -25.37 -10.84
C SER A 77 9.50 -25.65 -12.23
N MET A 78 10.66 -25.08 -12.53
CA MET A 78 11.38 -25.35 -13.77
C MET A 78 11.93 -26.77 -13.83
N GLY A 79 12.55 -27.25 -12.75
CA GLY A 79 13.06 -28.61 -12.63
C GLY A 79 11.95 -29.66 -12.77
N ASP A 80 10.82 -29.45 -12.11
CA ASP A 80 9.64 -30.32 -12.25
C ASP A 80 9.07 -30.30 -13.68
N HIS A 81 8.98 -29.15 -14.33
CA HIS A 81 8.48 -29.03 -15.70
C HIS A 81 9.39 -29.78 -16.68
N TYR A 82 10.68 -29.52 -16.66
CA TYR A 82 11.63 -30.20 -17.57
C TYR A 82 11.73 -31.70 -17.29
N SER A 83 11.57 -32.11 -16.03
CA SER A 83 11.56 -33.55 -15.69
C SER A 83 10.43 -34.31 -16.36
N GLN A 84 9.28 -33.67 -16.64
CA GLN A 84 8.14 -34.31 -17.29
C GLN A 84 8.41 -34.66 -18.75
N ASP A 85 9.19 -33.85 -19.45
CA ASP A 85 9.46 -34.02 -20.89
C ASP A 85 10.69 -34.89 -21.19
N LEU A 86 11.76 -34.72 -20.40
CA LEU A 86 13.03 -35.41 -20.64
C LEU A 86 13.05 -36.88 -20.23
N ILE A 87 12.19 -37.30 -19.29
CA ILE A 87 12.30 -38.58 -18.63
C ILE A 87 11.19 -39.56 -19.02
N LYS A 88 10.21 -39.18 -19.82
CA LYS A 88 9.19 -40.13 -20.31
C LYS A 88 9.79 -41.39 -20.97
N ALA A 89 10.87 -41.23 -21.72
CA ALA A 89 11.54 -42.31 -22.40
C ALA A 89 12.39 -43.21 -21.45
N SER A 90 12.88 -42.64 -20.36
CA SER A 90 13.77 -43.33 -19.40
C SER A 90 13.03 -43.88 -18.18
N LEU A 91 11.78 -43.49 -17.97
CA LEU A 91 11.03 -43.83 -16.76
C LEU A 91 10.77 -45.31 -16.60
N GLN A 92 10.45 -46.06 -17.66
CA GLN A 92 10.21 -47.50 -17.62
C GLN A 92 11.49 -48.27 -17.22
N THR A 93 12.63 -47.87 -17.77
CA THR A 93 13.94 -48.50 -17.45
C THR A 93 14.29 -48.22 -15.98
N TYR A 94 14.11 -46.99 -15.51
CA TYR A 94 14.33 -46.62 -14.13
C TYR A 94 13.43 -47.43 -13.17
N GLN A 95 12.13 -47.48 -13.46
CA GLN A 95 11.15 -48.22 -12.65
C GLN A 95 11.48 -49.72 -12.59
N SER A 96 11.95 -50.31 -13.70
CA SER A 96 12.36 -51.68 -13.73
C SER A 96 13.61 -51.95 -12.88
N LEU A 97 14.61 -51.08 -12.95
CA LEU A 97 15.81 -51.16 -12.12
C LEU A 97 15.55 -50.97 -10.63
N MET A 98 14.59 -50.08 -10.28
CA MET A 98 14.26 -49.81 -8.90
C MET A 98 13.29 -50.82 -8.27
N ALA A 99 12.61 -51.62 -9.07
CA ALA A 99 11.71 -52.66 -8.59
C ALA A 99 12.46 -53.86 -7.96
N ASP A 100 13.71 -54.08 -8.34
CA ASP A 100 14.56 -55.16 -7.79
C ASP A 100 15.44 -54.63 -6.64
N ALA A 101 15.21 -55.09 -5.42
CA ALA A 101 15.95 -54.70 -4.23
C ALA A 101 17.46 -54.97 -4.32
N THR A 102 17.88 -55.89 -5.16
CA THR A 102 19.31 -56.24 -5.36
C THR A 102 20.03 -55.23 -6.27
N THR A 103 19.27 -54.51 -7.12
CA THR A 103 19.78 -53.52 -8.09
C THR A 103 19.48 -52.09 -7.73
N GLN A 104 18.89 -51.82 -6.56
CA GLN A 104 18.53 -50.45 -6.14
C GLN A 104 19.70 -49.45 -6.15
N SER A 105 20.88 -49.91 -5.71
CA SER A 105 22.09 -49.07 -5.78
C SER A 105 22.49 -48.75 -7.22
N ASP A 106 22.38 -49.72 -8.13
CA ASP A 106 22.67 -49.55 -9.55
C ASP A 106 21.63 -48.67 -10.22
N GLY A 107 20.37 -48.77 -9.80
CA GLY A 107 19.27 -47.91 -10.23
C GLY A 107 19.49 -46.44 -9.86
N LEU A 108 19.97 -46.15 -8.65
CA LEU A 108 20.30 -44.79 -8.23
C LEU A 108 21.49 -44.23 -9.02
N ASP A 109 22.57 -45.02 -9.20
CA ASP A 109 23.72 -44.62 -10.00
C ASP A 109 23.30 -44.32 -11.47
N TRP A 110 22.47 -45.18 -12.05
CA TRP A 110 21.94 -45.02 -13.39
C TRP A 110 21.10 -43.73 -13.51
N PHE A 111 20.21 -43.48 -12.53
CA PHE A 111 19.38 -42.27 -12.51
C PHE A 111 20.25 -41.01 -12.44
N VAL A 112 21.18 -40.96 -11.49
CA VAL A 112 22.04 -39.79 -11.26
C VAL A 112 22.89 -39.47 -12.52
N GLN A 113 23.44 -40.50 -13.18
CA GLN A 113 24.24 -40.34 -14.40
C GLN A 113 23.38 -39.86 -15.58
N ASN A 114 22.17 -40.41 -15.75
CA ASN A 114 21.29 -39.99 -16.85
C ASN A 114 20.72 -38.60 -16.61
N PHE A 115 20.38 -38.28 -15.37
CA PHE A 115 20.00 -36.93 -14.99
C PHE A 115 21.10 -35.91 -15.32
N ALA A 116 22.34 -36.18 -14.93
CA ALA A 116 23.46 -35.30 -15.25
C ALA A 116 23.61 -35.08 -16.74
N ARG A 117 23.59 -36.15 -17.53
CA ARG A 117 23.74 -36.11 -18.99
C ARG A 117 22.60 -35.28 -19.63
N ASP A 118 21.36 -35.61 -19.29
CA ASP A 118 20.19 -35.00 -19.95
C ASP A 118 20.06 -33.52 -19.59
N TYR A 119 20.35 -33.17 -18.33
CA TYR A 119 20.37 -31.78 -17.90
C TYR A 119 21.55 -31.00 -18.50
N HIS A 120 22.72 -31.60 -18.59
CA HIS A 120 23.89 -30.98 -19.23
C HIS A 120 23.61 -30.67 -20.70
N VAL A 121 23.05 -31.60 -21.45
CA VAL A 121 22.65 -31.38 -22.86
C VAL A 121 21.63 -30.27 -22.99
N ALA A 122 20.60 -30.26 -22.12
CA ALA A 122 19.57 -29.22 -22.16
C ALA A 122 20.13 -27.83 -21.83
N THR A 123 21.04 -27.75 -20.87
CA THR A 123 21.67 -26.49 -20.44
C THR A 123 22.61 -25.95 -21.51
N ASN A 124 23.46 -26.78 -22.09
CA ASN A 124 24.33 -26.41 -23.20
C ASN A 124 23.56 -25.99 -24.46
N ALA A 125 22.40 -26.59 -24.72
CA ALA A 125 21.53 -26.21 -25.81
C ALA A 125 20.85 -24.85 -25.58
N SER A 126 20.71 -24.41 -24.33
CA SER A 126 19.99 -23.20 -23.94
C SER A 126 20.88 -22.01 -23.57
N GLN A 127 22.15 -22.24 -23.25
CA GLN A 127 23.12 -21.22 -22.86
C GLN A 127 24.39 -21.37 -23.70
N ASN A 128 25.02 -20.26 -24.06
CA ASN A 128 26.21 -20.28 -24.90
C ASN A 128 27.17 -19.13 -24.55
N CYS A 129 28.45 -19.48 -24.40
CA CYS A 129 29.58 -18.55 -24.37
C CYS A 129 30.83 -19.31 -24.81
N GLU A 130 31.74 -18.64 -25.52
CA GLU A 130 32.97 -19.26 -25.97
C GLU A 130 33.84 -19.75 -24.81
N GLY A 131 34.23 -21.02 -24.83
CA GLY A 131 35.10 -21.63 -23.79
C GLY A 131 34.41 -22.00 -22.49
N VAL A 132 33.09 -21.90 -22.39
CA VAL A 132 32.34 -22.31 -21.19
C VAL A 132 31.45 -23.53 -21.47
N ASP A 133 31.64 -24.58 -20.66
CA ASP A 133 30.80 -25.79 -20.69
C ASP A 133 29.68 -25.65 -19.63
N TYR A 134 28.54 -25.10 -20.05
CA TYR A 134 27.38 -24.93 -19.19
C TYR A 134 26.67 -26.26 -18.93
N GLY A 135 26.30 -26.52 -17.69
CA GLY A 135 25.52 -27.70 -17.37
C GLY A 135 25.69 -28.21 -15.94
N PHE A 136 25.24 -29.42 -15.73
CA PHE A 136 25.42 -30.16 -14.48
C PHE A 136 26.48 -31.24 -14.64
N HIS A 137 27.44 -31.21 -13.75
CA HIS A 137 28.44 -32.27 -13.62
C HIS A 137 28.21 -33.00 -12.29
N ILE A 138 28.03 -34.30 -12.32
CA ILE A 138 27.80 -35.08 -11.14
C ILE A 138 28.94 -36.13 -10.99
N GLN A 139 29.51 -36.16 -9.81
CA GLN A 139 30.57 -37.10 -9.46
C GLN A 139 30.16 -37.94 -8.25
N ARG A 140 30.29 -39.27 -8.37
CA ARG A 140 30.13 -40.14 -7.22
C ARG A 140 31.32 -39.98 -6.26
N ILE A 141 31.03 -39.70 -4.98
CA ILE A 141 32.02 -39.52 -3.93
C ILE A 141 32.19 -40.87 -3.17
N SER A 142 31.07 -41.48 -2.76
CA SER A 142 31.02 -42.74 -2.06
C SER A 142 29.64 -43.41 -2.21
N GLY A 143 29.36 -44.53 -1.62
CA GLY A 143 28.05 -45.19 -1.68
C GLY A 143 26.90 -44.26 -1.27
N GLY A 144 26.01 -43.92 -2.22
CA GLY A 144 24.88 -43.01 -2.01
C GLY A 144 25.21 -41.53 -1.81
N CYS A 145 26.49 -41.15 -1.98
CA CYS A 145 26.92 -39.73 -1.87
C CYS A 145 27.47 -39.23 -3.21
N TYR A 146 26.96 -38.09 -3.69
CA TYR A 146 27.32 -37.50 -4.97
C TYR A 146 27.61 -36.00 -4.83
N GLY A 147 28.63 -35.52 -5.52
CA GLY A 147 28.92 -34.12 -5.72
C GLY A 147 28.17 -33.59 -6.96
N PHE A 148 27.43 -32.53 -6.82
CA PHE A 148 26.77 -31.81 -7.93
C PHE A 148 27.50 -30.53 -8.18
N ASN A 149 27.82 -30.24 -9.44
CA ASN A 149 28.37 -28.98 -9.87
C ASN A 149 27.49 -28.38 -11.00
N ALA A 150 26.93 -27.20 -10.80
CA ALA A 150 26.14 -26.46 -11.80
C ALA A 150 26.93 -25.29 -12.35
N VAL A 151 27.26 -25.34 -13.64
CA VAL A 151 27.85 -24.20 -14.37
C VAL A 151 26.74 -23.49 -15.16
N THR A 152 26.52 -22.21 -14.89
CA THR A 152 25.37 -21.46 -15.40
C THR A 152 25.68 -19.98 -15.62
N THR A 153 24.83 -19.30 -16.38
CA THR A 153 24.89 -17.84 -16.57
C THR A 153 24.29 -17.02 -15.41
N LEU A 154 23.90 -17.65 -14.29
CA LEU A 154 23.35 -16.98 -13.10
C LEU A 154 24.42 -16.19 -12.35
N LEU A 155 24.01 -15.20 -11.56
CA LEU A 155 24.89 -14.48 -10.63
C LEU A 155 25.19 -15.35 -9.39
N SER A 156 26.34 -15.11 -8.76
CA SER A 156 26.83 -15.92 -7.62
C SER A 156 25.83 -16.04 -6.44
N HIS A 157 25.01 -15.02 -6.20
CA HIS A 157 23.98 -15.02 -5.16
C HIS A 157 22.63 -15.63 -5.60
N GLN A 158 22.53 -16.10 -6.85
CA GLN A 158 21.30 -16.69 -7.39
C GLN A 158 21.32 -18.25 -7.36
N GLN A 159 22.23 -18.86 -6.58
CA GLN A 159 22.37 -20.32 -6.44
C GLN A 159 21.07 -21.04 -6.05
N ALA A 160 20.18 -20.37 -5.29
CA ALA A 160 18.91 -20.93 -4.88
C ALA A 160 18.01 -21.37 -6.06
N PHE A 161 18.15 -20.73 -7.23
CA PHE A 161 17.45 -21.13 -8.44
C PHE A 161 17.96 -22.50 -8.95
N SER A 162 19.29 -22.70 -9.03
CA SER A 162 19.89 -23.98 -9.43
C SER A 162 19.57 -25.09 -8.42
N GLU A 163 19.59 -24.77 -7.13
CA GLU A 163 19.18 -25.68 -6.06
C GLU A 163 17.71 -26.11 -6.21
N GLY A 164 16.83 -25.17 -6.52
CA GLY A 164 15.42 -25.45 -6.82
C GLY A 164 15.25 -26.43 -7.98
N ILE A 165 16.02 -26.27 -9.06
CA ILE A 165 15.99 -27.19 -10.20
C ILE A 165 16.38 -28.61 -9.75
N ILE A 166 17.46 -28.77 -8.95
CA ILE A 166 17.87 -30.08 -8.43
C ILE A 166 16.72 -30.70 -7.60
N HIS A 167 16.13 -29.93 -6.70
CA HIS A 167 14.99 -30.41 -5.91
C HIS A 167 13.80 -30.82 -6.78
N GLY A 168 13.46 -30.06 -7.82
CA GLY A 168 12.36 -30.38 -8.74
C GLY A 168 12.53 -31.74 -9.40
N TYR A 169 13.75 -32.06 -9.82
CA TYR A 169 14.08 -33.40 -10.35
C TYR A 169 14.06 -34.49 -9.27
N LEU A 170 14.76 -34.28 -8.16
CA LEU A 170 14.90 -35.30 -7.12
C LEU A 170 13.55 -35.65 -6.49
N VAL A 171 12.70 -34.68 -6.21
CA VAL A 171 11.38 -34.93 -5.62
C VAL A 171 10.52 -35.78 -6.53
N ARG A 172 10.51 -35.50 -7.82
CA ARG A 172 9.68 -36.25 -8.78
C ARG A 172 10.11 -37.68 -8.96
N PHE A 173 11.42 -37.97 -8.96
CA PHE A 173 11.92 -39.28 -9.37
C PHE A 173 12.26 -40.23 -8.25
N ILE A 174 12.80 -39.71 -7.15
CA ILE A 174 13.38 -40.56 -6.13
C ILE A 174 12.83 -40.36 -4.71
N SER A 175 12.13 -39.27 -4.43
CA SER A 175 11.69 -38.98 -3.06
C SER A 175 10.70 -39.99 -2.47
N HIS A 176 10.07 -40.83 -3.28
CA HIS A 176 9.19 -41.90 -2.83
C HIS A 176 9.94 -43.17 -2.39
N GLN A 177 11.21 -43.32 -2.78
CA GLN A 177 12.04 -44.50 -2.42
C GLN A 177 13.29 -44.12 -1.63
N TRP A 178 13.78 -42.88 -1.81
CA TRP A 178 14.99 -42.37 -1.20
C TRP A 178 14.73 -41.00 -0.53
N ALA A 179 15.16 -40.91 0.73
CA ALA A 179 15.40 -39.61 1.33
C ALA A 179 16.70 -39.05 0.78
N TYR A 180 16.74 -37.73 0.55
CA TYR A 180 17.99 -37.08 0.16
C TYR A 180 18.23 -35.84 1.00
N GLU A 181 19.52 -35.53 1.19
CA GLU A 181 19.98 -34.32 1.85
C GLU A 181 20.94 -33.61 0.91
N LEU A 182 20.60 -32.36 0.54
CA LEU A 182 21.39 -31.52 -0.35
C LEU A 182 22.08 -30.44 0.46
N THR A 183 23.41 -30.40 0.45
CA THR A 183 24.22 -29.41 1.16
C THR A 183 24.97 -28.55 0.17
N PHE A 184 24.73 -27.23 0.20
CA PHE A 184 25.43 -26.25 -0.62
C PHE A 184 26.81 -25.91 -0.03
N HIS A 185 27.80 -25.73 -0.89
CA HIS A 185 29.19 -25.40 -0.55
C HIS A 185 29.56 -24.01 -1.08
N PRO A 186 29.25 -22.91 -0.36
CA PRO A 186 29.51 -21.57 -0.84
C PRO A 186 31.00 -21.27 -1.05
N GLU A 187 31.88 -21.92 -0.28
CA GLU A 187 33.33 -21.80 -0.39
C GLU A 187 33.91 -22.36 -1.71
N GLN A 188 33.15 -23.21 -2.40
CA GLN A 188 33.53 -23.81 -3.70
C GLN A 188 32.88 -23.06 -4.87
N THR A 189 32.15 -21.96 -4.61
CA THR A 189 31.50 -21.17 -5.67
C THR A 189 32.53 -20.34 -6.41
N GLU A 190 32.62 -20.56 -7.72
CA GLU A 190 33.41 -19.73 -8.62
C GLU A 190 32.48 -18.86 -9.47
N SER A 191 32.86 -17.61 -9.74
CA SER A 191 32.06 -16.72 -10.56
C SER A 191 32.96 -15.71 -11.28
N ASN A 192 32.61 -15.45 -12.55
CA ASN A 192 33.20 -14.39 -13.38
C ASN A 192 32.13 -13.76 -14.29
N GLU A 193 32.53 -12.95 -15.26
CA GLU A 193 31.59 -12.29 -16.18
C GLU A 193 30.82 -13.26 -17.09
N SER A 194 31.34 -14.48 -17.27
CA SER A 194 30.78 -15.46 -18.22
C SER A 194 29.96 -16.54 -17.55
N PHE A 195 30.31 -16.94 -16.33
CA PHE A 195 29.60 -18.01 -15.62
C PHE A 195 29.70 -17.91 -14.09
N SER A 196 28.78 -18.61 -13.42
CA SER A 196 28.92 -19.02 -12.01
C SER A 196 28.87 -20.54 -11.93
N SER A 197 29.71 -21.09 -11.05
CA SER A 197 29.78 -22.53 -10.74
C SER A 197 29.37 -22.74 -9.29
N PHE A 198 28.33 -23.54 -9.06
CA PHE A 198 27.77 -23.83 -7.74
C PHE A 198 27.97 -25.29 -7.39
N HIS A 199 28.35 -25.60 -6.16
CA HIS A 199 28.65 -26.93 -5.70
C HIS A 199 27.76 -27.37 -4.56
N TRP A 200 27.23 -28.62 -4.65
CA TRP A 200 26.45 -29.26 -3.60
C TRP A 200 26.95 -30.68 -3.38
N THR A 201 26.77 -31.19 -2.17
CA THR A 201 26.83 -32.61 -1.86
C THR A 201 25.41 -33.13 -1.64
N CYS A 202 25.05 -34.19 -2.33
CA CYS A 202 23.78 -34.89 -2.16
C CYS A 202 24.00 -36.28 -1.58
N VAL A 203 23.39 -36.56 -0.43
CA VAL A 203 23.44 -37.85 0.23
C VAL A 203 22.07 -38.51 0.16
N PHE A 204 22.01 -39.70 -0.44
CA PHE A 204 20.79 -40.48 -0.55
C PHE A 204 20.74 -41.58 0.51
N LYS A 205 19.58 -41.74 1.15
CA LYS A 205 19.30 -42.77 2.17
C LYS A 205 18.04 -43.54 1.78
N PRO A 206 18.06 -44.91 1.74
CA PRO A 206 16.84 -45.67 1.46
C PRO A 206 15.74 -45.35 2.45
N GLN A 207 14.51 -45.14 1.98
CA GLN A 207 13.33 -44.99 2.84
C GLN A 207 12.72 -46.35 3.16
N LEU A 208 12.45 -46.61 4.45
CA LEU A 208 11.85 -47.85 4.93
C LEU A 208 10.37 -48.00 4.57
N GLN A 209 9.68 -46.90 4.22
CA GLN A 209 8.31 -46.88 3.74
C GLN A 209 8.19 -45.88 2.62
N ALA A 210 7.60 -46.28 1.49
CA ALA A 210 7.29 -45.37 0.39
C ALA A 210 6.24 -44.33 0.85
N ILE A 211 6.51 -43.06 0.64
CA ILE A 211 5.59 -41.95 0.94
C ILE A 211 4.83 -41.61 -0.34
N GLY A 212 3.65 -42.19 -0.53
CA GLY A 212 2.75 -41.79 -1.63
C GLY A 212 3.30 -41.96 -3.05
N SER A 213 2.68 -41.30 -4.01
CA SER A 213 3.17 -41.23 -5.39
C SER A 213 4.16 -40.08 -5.59
N ALA A 214 4.92 -40.10 -6.68
CA ALA A 214 5.81 -39.01 -7.08
C ALA A 214 5.06 -37.67 -7.26
N GLU A 215 3.81 -37.74 -7.75
CA GLU A 215 2.94 -36.61 -7.89
C GLU A 215 2.54 -35.98 -6.54
N GLU A 216 2.22 -36.82 -5.56
CA GLU A 216 1.87 -36.38 -4.19
C GLU A 216 3.07 -35.75 -3.50
N ALA A 217 4.27 -36.34 -3.60
CA ALA A 217 5.50 -35.77 -3.05
C ALA A 217 5.84 -34.42 -3.70
N THR A 218 5.69 -34.29 -5.02
CA THR A 218 5.91 -33.06 -5.76
C THR A 218 4.89 -32.00 -5.36
N ALA A 219 3.62 -32.35 -5.24
CA ALA A 219 2.55 -31.41 -4.83
C ALA A 219 2.78 -30.91 -3.39
N ALA A 220 3.14 -31.79 -2.47
CA ALA A 220 3.43 -31.42 -1.08
C ALA A 220 4.64 -30.47 -0.98
N HIS A 221 5.70 -30.72 -1.75
CA HIS A 221 6.88 -29.83 -1.77
C HIS A 221 6.55 -28.45 -2.37
N LYS A 222 5.80 -28.39 -3.48
CA LYS A 222 5.31 -27.14 -4.07
C LYS A 222 4.47 -26.35 -3.08
N LEU A 223 3.55 -27.02 -2.37
CA LEU A 223 2.71 -26.37 -1.37
C LEU A 223 3.54 -25.73 -0.28
N LYS A 224 4.51 -26.48 0.29
CA LYS A 224 5.42 -25.98 1.33
C LYS A 224 6.23 -24.76 0.87
N LEU A 225 6.75 -24.76 -0.36
CA LEU A 225 7.46 -23.62 -0.92
C LEU A 225 6.55 -22.40 -1.09
N LYS A 226 5.32 -22.61 -1.58
CA LYS A 226 4.32 -21.53 -1.73
C LYS A 226 3.92 -20.94 -0.38
N GLU A 227 3.69 -21.75 0.64
CA GLU A 227 3.39 -21.31 2.00
C GLU A 227 4.53 -20.45 2.58
N THR A 228 5.78 -20.89 2.43
CA THR A 228 6.95 -20.16 2.90
C THR A 228 7.07 -18.81 2.19
N LEU A 229 6.88 -18.77 0.88
CA LEU A 229 6.92 -17.55 0.09
C LEU A 229 5.79 -16.59 0.50
N PHE A 230 4.57 -17.11 0.65
CA PHE A 230 3.40 -16.32 1.04
C PHE A 230 3.56 -15.70 2.44
N THR A 231 4.07 -16.47 3.39
CA THR A 231 4.36 -15.97 4.75
C THR A 231 5.36 -14.81 4.71
N LYS A 232 6.43 -14.95 3.94
CA LYS A 232 7.44 -13.89 3.79
C LYS A 232 6.86 -12.61 3.16
N VAL A 233 6.05 -12.74 2.10
CA VAL A 233 5.37 -11.61 1.46
C VAL A 233 4.44 -10.89 2.44
N LEU A 234 3.71 -11.64 3.27
CA LEU A 234 2.85 -11.07 4.31
C LEU A 234 3.65 -10.32 5.38
N GLU A 235 4.78 -10.87 5.84
CA GLU A 235 5.65 -10.21 6.83
C GLU A 235 6.22 -8.91 6.30
N GLU A 236 6.72 -8.89 5.06
CA GLU A 236 7.22 -7.67 4.41
C GLU A 236 6.13 -6.62 4.20
N SER A 237 4.93 -7.05 3.78
CA SER A 237 3.77 -6.17 3.62
C SER A 237 3.35 -5.56 4.96
N ASN A 238 3.26 -6.37 6.01
CA ASN A 238 2.91 -5.92 7.36
C ASN A 238 3.95 -4.95 7.93
N SER A 239 5.24 -5.21 7.68
CA SER A 239 6.33 -4.31 8.09
C SER A 239 6.22 -2.96 7.39
N SER A 240 6.00 -2.95 6.07
CA SER A 240 5.82 -1.72 5.29
C SER A 240 4.60 -0.93 5.75
N LEU A 241 3.46 -1.61 6.01
CA LEU A 241 2.26 -0.99 6.57
C LEU A 241 2.51 -0.39 7.95
N ALA A 242 3.27 -1.07 8.81
CA ALA A 242 3.62 -0.56 10.15
C ALA A 242 4.43 0.74 10.08
N ILE A 243 5.38 0.83 9.14
CA ILE A 243 6.17 2.05 8.89
C ILE A 243 5.28 3.19 8.41
N LEU A 244 4.40 2.94 7.42
CA LEU A 244 3.46 3.93 6.91
C LEU A 244 2.52 4.42 8.02
N MET A 245 1.93 3.52 8.80
CA MET A 245 1.05 3.86 9.92
C MET A 245 1.76 4.63 11.02
N SER A 246 3.06 4.36 11.25
CA SER A 246 3.90 5.14 12.14
C SER A 246 4.03 6.59 11.68
N SER A 247 4.29 6.80 10.39
CA SER A 247 4.39 8.13 9.77
C SER A 247 3.07 8.89 9.84
N VAL A 248 1.94 8.23 9.57
CA VAL A 248 0.61 8.84 9.67
C VAL A 248 0.27 9.20 11.13
N ARG A 249 0.63 8.35 12.12
CA ARG A 249 0.47 8.68 13.54
C ARG A 249 1.30 9.91 13.95
N TYR A 250 2.51 10.04 13.42
CA TYR A 250 3.31 11.24 13.66
C TYR A 250 2.69 12.50 13.04
N ALA A 251 2.17 12.40 11.80
CA ALA A 251 1.42 13.50 11.16
C ALA A 251 0.20 13.92 12.00
N ARG A 252 -0.50 12.99 12.65
CA ARG A 252 -1.59 13.29 13.58
C ARG A 252 -1.13 14.16 14.76
N LEU A 253 0.03 13.87 15.34
CA LEU A 253 0.55 14.69 16.43
C LEU A 253 0.84 16.13 15.97
N ILE A 254 1.37 16.31 14.74
CA ILE A 254 1.59 17.64 14.16
C ILE A 254 0.25 18.35 13.95
N GLN A 255 -0.74 17.69 13.35
CA GLN A 255 -2.06 18.27 13.10
C GLN A 255 -2.76 18.66 14.41
N GLN A 256 -2.74 17.79 15.44
CA GLN A 256 -3.30 18.10 16.75
C GLN A 256 -2.60 19.26 17.45
N ALA A 257 -1.30 19.39 17.29
CA ALA A 257 -0.52 20.50 17.88
C ALA A 257 -0.85 21.86 17.26
N GLN A 258 -1.44 21.90 16.05
CA GLN A 258 -1.89 23.13 15.40
C GLN A 258 -3.29 23.58 15.84
N LEU A 259 -4.08 22.68 16.43
CA LEU A 259 -5.39 23.01 16.92
C LEU A 259 -5.28 23.88 18.20
N PRO A 260 -6.13 24.90 18.37
CA PRO A 260 -6.13 25.72 19.58
C PRO A 260 -6.46 24.87 20.83
N HIS A 261 -5.99 25.31 21.97
CA HIS A 261 -6.34 24.67 23.23
C HIS A 261 -7.75 25.08 23.68
N ALA A 262 -8.73 24.20 23.58
CA ALA A 262 -10.12 24.44 23.98
C ALA A 262 -10.24 25.00 25.42
N HIS A 263 -9.36 24.56 26.34
CA HIS A 263 -9.33 25.09 27.70
C HIS A 263 -9.04 26.59 27.80
N SER A 264 -8.27 27.14 26.87
CA SER A 264 -7.99 28.58 26.83
C SER A 264 -9.22 29.38 26.46
N LEU A 265 -10.09 28.84 25.59
CA LEU A 265 -11.32 29.49 25.15
C LEU A 265 -12.41 29.48 26.25
N ARG A 266 -12.44 28.45 27.09
CA ARG A 266 -13.34 28.40 28.24
C ARG A 266 -13.08 29.48 29.30
N LYS A 267 -11.97 30.22 29.20
CA LYS A 267 -11.68 31.38 30.05
C LYS A 267 -12.26 32.68 29.45
N LEU A 268 -12.55 32.69 28.16
CA LEU A 268 -13.04 33.84 27.42
C LEU A 268 -14.58 33.76 27.19
N LEU A 269 -15.09 32.55 27.10
CA LEU A 269 -16.49 32.24 26.81
C LEU A 269 -17.13 31.61 28.08
N LYS A 270 -18.44 31.74 28.19
CA LYS A 270 -19.17 31.13 29.33
C LYS A 270 -19.13 29.60 29.23
N ASP A 271 -19.25 29.04 28.04
CA ASP A 271 -19.07 27.61 27.75
C ASP A 271 -18.53 27.43 26.34
N PHE A 272 -17.70 26.37 26.13
CA PHE A 272 -17.08 26.05 24.86
C PHE A 272 -16.78 24.56 24.74
N THR A 273 -17.23 23.96 23.66
CA THR A 273 -16.93 22.57 23.33
C THR A 273 -16.63 22.44 21.85
N VAL A 274 -15.62 21.64 21.54
CA VAL A 274 -15.33 21.18 20.20
C VAL A 274 -15.16 19.66 20.21
N GLU A 275 -15.88 19.00 19.33
CA GLU A 275 -15.75 17.58 19.02
C GLU A 275 -15.18 17.48 17.61
N TRP A 276 -13.96 16.96 17.53
CA TRP A 276 -13.21 16.79 16.28
C TRP A 276 -12.88 15.31 16.07
N HIS A 277 -13.55 14.69 15.12
CA HIS A 277 -13.51 13.27 14.82
C HIS A 277 -13.14 13.01 13.37
N PRO A 278 -11.83 12.94 13.02
CA PRO A 278 -11.41 12.56 11.69
C PRO A 278 -11.94 11.17 11.29
N ARG A 279 -12.28 11.01 10.04
CA ARG A 279 -12.67 9.72 9.45
C ARG A 279 -11.54 8.70 9.55
N ASP A 280 -10.34 9.14 9.20
CA ASP A 280 -9.12 8.37 9.25
C ASP A 280 -8.25 8.76 10.47
N THR A 281 -6.98 8.44 10.47
CA THR A 281 -6.06 8.83 11.57
C THR A 281 -5.86 10.34 11.63
N ILE A 282 -5.91 11.03 10.47
CA ILE A 282 -5.83 12.47 10.26
C ILE A 282 -6.96 12.87 9.32
N GLY A 283 -7.37 14.14 9.32
CA GLY A 283 -8.53 14.60 8.57
C GLY A 283 -8.36 15.96 7.89
N GLY A 284 -9.31 16.29 7.01
CA GLY A 284 -9.42 17.59 6.34
C GLY A 284 -10.05 18.65 7.21
N ASP A 285 -10.93 18.25 8.14
CA ASP A 285 -11.56 19.16 9.08
C ASP A 285 -10.58 19.73 10.09
N PHE A 286 -10.73 21.00 10.40
CA PHE A 286 -10.05 21.61 11.54
C PHE A 286 -10.83 22.83 12.04
N TRP A 287 -10.52 23.24 13.27
CA TRP A 287 -10.99 24.48 13.84
C TRP A 287 -9.81 25.35 14.24
N TRP A 288 -10.02 26.68 14.25
CA TRP A 288 -8.99 27.66 14.53
C TRP A 288 -9.55 28.78 15.41
N ALA A 289 -8.70 29.42 16.21
CA ALA A 289 -9.09 30.51 17.09
C ALA A 289 -7.96 31.53 17.23
N HIS A 290 -8.33 32.82 17.23
CA HIS A 290 -7.42 33.93 17.49
C HIS A 290 -8.06 34.94 18.45
N HIS A 291 -7.44 35.16 19.59
CA HIS A 291 -7.86 36.18 20.56
C HIS A 291 -6.99 37.42 20.41
N HIS A 292 -7.62 38.55 19.98
CA HIS A 292 -6.96 39.83 19.91
C HIS A 292 -7.23 40.63 21.19
N ALA A 293 -6.28 40.50 22.13
CA ALA A 293 -6.41 41.11 23.47
C ALA A 293 -6.64 42.66 23.47
N PRO A 294 -6.01 43.47 22.58
CA PRO A 294 -6.22 44.90 22.58
C PRO A 294 -7.68 45.36 22.33
N THR A 295 -8.42 44.64 21.50
CA THR A 295 -9.84 44.93 21.23
C THR A 295 -10.80 44.01 21.97
N ASN A 296 -10.27 43.08 22.76
CA ASN A 296 -11.02 42.02 23.43
C ASN A 296 -11.98 41.27 22.50
N THR A 297 -11.49 40.92 21.30
CA THR A 297 -12.25 40.19 20.28
C THR A 297 -11.69 38.79 20.08
N LEU A 298 -12.57 37.80 19.92
CA LEU A 298 -12.24 36.43 19.59
C LEU A 298 -12.71 36.11 18.19
N VAL A 299 -11.82 35.62 17.34
CA VAL A 299 -12.19 35.09 16.03
C VAL A 299 -12.08 33.57 16.08
N LEU A 300 -13.11 32.88 15.62
CA LEU A 300 -13.18 31.44 15.50
C LEU A 300 -13.38 31.06 14.03
N ALA A 301 -12.79 29.96 13.62
CA ALA A 301 -13.05 29.36 12.30
C ALA A 301 -13.38 27.87 12.47
N LEU A 302 -14.30 27.37 11.64
CA LEU A 302 -14.50 25.98 11.34
C LEU A 302 -14.26 25.79 9.85
N VAL A 303 -13.41 24.84 9.49
CA VAL A 303 -13.00 24.62 8.10
C VAL A 303 -13.10 23.13 7.79
N ASP A 304 -13.63 22.85 6.61
CA ASP A 304 -13.79 21.54 6.02
C ASP A 304 -13.02 21.52 4.68
N CYS A 305 -11.90 20.84 4.63
CA CYS A 305 -11.04 20.77 3.45
C CYS A 305 -11.42 19.59 2.57
N ALA A 306 -11.28 19.77 1.26
CA ALA A 306 -11.52 18.72 0.28
C ALA A 306 -10.73 17.44 0.59
N GLY A 307 -11.46 16.32 0.68
CA GLY A 307 -10.90 15.00 0.92
C GLY A 307 -10.55 14.74 2.38
N HIS A 308 -10.27 13.47 2.68
CA HIS A 308 -9.99 12.97 4.03
C HIS A 308 -8.60 12.31 4.09
N GLY A 309 -8.15 11.89 5.26
CA GLY A 309 -6.85 11.25 5.44
C GLY A 309 -5.68 12.19 5.12
N VAL A 310 -4.62 11.67 4.50
CA VAL A 310 -3.39 12.43 4.26
C VAL A 310 -3.59 13.65 3.37
N PRO A 311 -4.26 13.56 2.20
CA PRO A 311 -4.47 14.72 1.34
C PRO A 311 -5.25 15.84 2.04
N GLY A 312 -6.40 15.51 2.67
CA GLY A 312 -7.21 16.50 3.41
C GLY A 312 -6.42 17.13 4.55
N ALA A 313 -5.65 16.36 5.32
CA ALA A 313 -4.84 16.88 6.41
C ALA A 313 -3.73 17.85 5.94
N MET A 314 -3.10 17.58 4.80
CA MET A 314 -2.11 18.49 4.22
C MET A 314 -2.75 19.82 3.80
N LEU A 315 -3.93 19.75 3.21
CA LEU A 315 -4.70 20.95 2.84
C LEU A 315 -5.13 21.71 4.10
N ALA A 316 -5.58 21.03 5.15
CA ALA A 316 -5.92 21.64 6.44
C ALA A 316 -4.75 22.44 7.05
N VAL A 317 -3.54 21.85 7.04
CA VAL A 317 -2.32 22.54 7.51
C VAL A 317 -2.02 23.78 6.68
N LEU A 318 -2.18 23.71 5.35
CA LEU A 318 -1.99 24.85 4.45
C LEU A 318 -3.01 25.95 4.77
N VAL A 319 -4.30 25.62 4.84
CA VAL A 319 -5.39 26.59 5.10
C VAL A 319 -5.24 27.23 6.48
N ASN A 320 -4.90 26.42 7.51
CA ASN A 320 -4.60 26.94 8.86
C ASN A 320 -3.48 27.98 8.84
N SER A 321 -2.39 27.71 8.12
CA SER A 321 -1.28 28.68 7.96
C SER A 321 -1.71 29.98 7.28
N GLN A 322 -2.66 29.94 6.32
CA GLN A 322 -3.15 31.14 5.67
C GLN A 322 -4.07 31.95 6.62
N LEU A 323 -4.90 31.30 7.44
CA LEU A 323 -5.70 31.97 8.47
C LEU A 323 -4.83 32.71 9.47
N GLU A 324 -3.79 32.04 10.00
CA GLU A 324 -2.80 32.68 10.88
C GLU A 324 -2.19 33.93 10.24
N LYS A 325 -1.79 33.86 8.98
CA LYS A 325 -1.21 34.97 8.24
C LYS A 325 -2.19 36.13 8.06
N ILE A 326 -3.46 35.84 7.76
CA ILE A 326 -4.50 36.90 7.56
C ILE A 326 -4.72 37.66 8.86
N PHE A 327 -4.98 36.98 9.97
CA PHE A 327 -5.34 37.58 11.24
C PHE A 327 -4.17 38.13 12.04
N SER A 328 -2.95 37.60 11.84
CA SER A 328 -1.74 38.21 12.41
C SER A 328 -1.40 39.54 11.80
N ASN A 329 -1.74 39.77 10.53
CA ASN A 329 -1.49 41.05 9.84
C ASN A 329 -2.55 42.11 10.13
N SER A 330 -3.81 41.73 10.38
CA SER A 330 -4.92 42.64 10.62
C SER A 330 -6.04 41.94 11.43
N ALA A 331 -6.03 42.11 12.73
CA ALA A 331 -7.11 41.59 13.60
C ALA A 331 -8.48 42.23 13.35
N SER A 332 -8.54 43.41 12.73
CA SER A 332 -9.76 44.16 12.43
C SER A 332 -10.26 44.00 11.00
N ILE A 333 -9.67 43.08 10.22
CA ILE A 333 -10.11 42.81 8.83
C ILE A 333 -11.60 42.45 8.80
N ASP A 334 -12.35 42.93 7.84
CA ASP A 334 -13.73 42.49 7.56
C ASP A 334 -13.74 40.97 7.29
N LEU A 335 -14.67 40.23 7.91
CA LEU A 335 -14.67 38.76 7.80
C LEU A 335 -14.92 38.26 6.38
N SER A 336 -15.74 38.99 5.57
CA SER A 336 -15.94 38.66 4.15
C SER A 336 -14.66 38.84 3.36
N ASP A 337 -13.90 39.93 3.65
CA ASP A 337 -12.62 40.18 3.01
C ASP A 337 -11.56 39.15 3.45
N ALA A 338 -11.63 38.67 4.70
CA ALA A 338 -10.79 37.61 5.18
C ALA A 338 -11.02 36.27 4.42
N LEU A 339 -12.31 35.91 4.17
CA LEU A 339 -12.62 34.71 3.35
C LEU A 339 -12.18 34.90 1.89
N LEU A 340 -12.32 36.08 1.29
CA LEU A 340 -11.81 36.34 -0.05
C LEU A 340 -10.28 36.26 -0.13
N GLN A 341 -9.59 36.78 0.89
CA GLN A 341 -8.13 36.61 0.97
C GLN A 341 -7.73 35.13 1.15
N LEU A 342 -8.47 34.39 1.97
CA LEU A 342 -8.23 32.93 2.15
C LEU A 342 -8.40 32.20 0.81
N ASP A 343 -9.49 32.46 0.07
CA ASP A 343 -9.68 31.86 -1.27
C ASP A 343 -8.50 32.15 -2.19
N GLN A 344 -8.02 33.37 -2.27
CA GLN A 344 -6.89 33.75 -3.12
C GLN A 344 -5.60 33.10 -2.68
N LEU A 345 -5.33 33.03 -1.38
CA LEU A 345 -4.10 32.44 -0.84
C LEU A 345 -4.07 30.93 -1.03
N VAL A 346 -5.20 30.22 -0.85
CA VAL A 346 -5.32 28.79 -1.10
C VAL A 346 -5.08 28.49 -2.58
N ARG A 347 -5.77 29.18 -3.49
CA ARG A 347 -5.55 29.04 -4.95
C ARG A 347 -4.10 29.24 -5.34
N LYS A 348 -3.48 30.29 -4.85
CA LYS A 348 -2.08 30.61 -5.14
C LYS A 348 -1.14 29.55 -4.59
N SER A 349 -1.37 29.07 -3.37
CA SER A 349 -0.54 28.04 -2.73
C SER A 349 -0.59 26.71 -3.47
N LEU A 350 -1.75 26.37 -4.05
CA LEU A 350 -1.97 25.16 -4.85
C LEU A 350 -1.70 25.39 -6.35
N ARG A 351 -1.28 26.63 -6.75
CA ARG A 351 -1.09 27.03 -8.15
C ARG A 351 -2.36 26.89 -9.01
N GLN A 352 -3.54 26.92 -8.39
CA GLN A 352 -4.83 26.79 -9.06
C GLN A 352 -5.28 28.07 -9.77
N ASP A 353 -4.51 29.13 -9.66
CA ASP A 353 -4.58 30.35 -10.45
C ASP A 353 -3.89 30.24 -11.83
N LEU A 354 -3.17 29.14 -12.09
CA LEU A 354 -2.47 28.86 -13.34
C LEU A 354 -3.30 27.95 -14.25
N PRO A 355 -3.20 28.10 -15.60
CA PRO A 355 -3.98 27.31 -16.55
C PRO A 355 -3.66 25.81 -16.55
N ASP A 356 -2.42 25.45 -16.21
CA ASP A 356 -1.84 24.11 -16.21
C ASP A 356 -1.84 23.43 -14.83
N SER A 357 -2.63 23.95 -13.88
CA SER A 357 -2.75 23.32 -12.57
C SER A 357 -3.32 21.89 -12.67
N GLU A 358 -2.68 20.95 -11.99
CA GLU A 358 -3.10 19.54 -11.90
C GLU A 358 -4.11 19.30 -10.77
N SER A 359 -4.24 20.23 -9.81
CA SER A 359 -5.19 20.10 -8.69
C SER A 359 -6.40 21.04 -8.87
N ASP A 360 -7.51 20.64 -8.24
CA ASP A 360 -8.72 21.44 -8.06
C ASP A 360 -9.30 21.13 -6.67
N ASP A 361 -8.55 21.55 -5.64
CA ASP A 361 -8.85 21.31 -4.25
C ASP A 361 -9.15 22.64 -3.53
N GLY A 362 -9.97 22.56 -2.49
CA GLY A 362 -10.37 23.73 -1.75
C GLY A 362 -10.96 23.38 -0.39
N CYS A 363 -11.68 24.32 0.19
CA CYS A 363 -12.36 24.12 1.46
C CYS A 363 -13.67 24.87 1.54
N ASP A 364 -14.54 24.41 2.42
CA ASP A 364 -15.69 25.14 2.95
C ASP A 364 -15.29 25.70 4.32
N ALA A 365 -15.73 26.90 4.66
CA ALA A 365 -15.28 27.56 5.88
C ALA A 365 -16.36 28.48 6.48
N ALA A 366 -16.34 28.57 7.80
CA ALA A 366 -17.07 29.59 8.54
C ALA A 366 -16.10 30.40 9.39
N LEU A 367 -16.25 31.70 9.38
CA LEU A 367 -15.57 32.62 10.31
C LEU A 367 -16.61 33.32 11.19
N MET A 368 -16.29 33.39 12.48
CA MET A 368 -17.11 34.08 13.47
C MET A 368 -16.24 34.96 14.36
N ARG A 369 -16.58 36.24 14.48
CA ARG A 369 -15.94 37.18 15.41
C ARG A 369 -16.90 37.50 16.53
N ILE A 370 -16.41 37.47 17.75
CA ILE A 370 -17.15 37.79 18.98
C ILE A 370 -16.45 38.96 19.67
N ASP A 371 -17.16 40.06 19.86
CA ASP A 371 -16.74 41.10 20.81
C ASP A 371 -17.09 40.64 22.22
N LEU A 372 -16.10 40.31 23.01
CA LEU A 372 -16.23 39.74 24.35
C LEU A 372 -16.70 40.81 25.37
N THR A 373 -16.72 42.10 24.97
CA THR A 373 -17.16 43.23 25.84
C THR A 373 -18.65 43.44 25.75
N ASN A 374 -19.21 43.46 24.53
CA ASN A 374 -20.61 43.77 24.29
C ASN A 374 -21.43 42.60 23.75
N ARG A 375 -20.76 41.44 23.54
CA ARG A 375 -21.34 40.18 23.03
C ARG A 375 -21.86 40.25 21.60
N ALA A 376 -21.46 41.27 20.83
CA ALA A 376 -21.79 41.33 19.43
C ALA A 376 -21.06 40.21 18.65
N VAL A 377 -21.79 39.59 17.73
CA VAL A 377 -21.30 38.52 16.87
C VAL A 377 -21.36 38.95 15.42
N GLU A 378 -20.28 38.72 14.73
CA GLU A 378 -20.21 38.75 13.26
C GLU A 378 -19.96 37.33 12.75
N TYR A 379 -20.68 36.95 11.73
CA TYR A 379 -20.52 35.64 11.10
C TYR A 379 -20.53 35.76 9.58
N VAL A 380 -19.65 34.99 8.93
CA VAL A 380 -19.65 34.80 7.49
C VAL A 380 -19.35 33.32 7.20
N GLY A 381 -20.05 32.74 6.23
CA GLY A 381 -19.88 31.32 5.89
C GLY A 381 -19.78 31.10 4.39
N ALA A 382 -18.86 30.22 4.03
CA ALA A 382 -18.77 29.55 2.74
C ALA A 382 -19.23 28.11 2.95
N LYS A 383 -20.50 27.81 2.61
CA LYS A 383 -21.28 26.55 2.81
C LYS A 383 -21.49 26.08 4.25
N ILE A 384 -20.68 26.43 5.24
CA ILE A 384 -20.85 26.01 6.64
C ILE A 384 -21.80 27.01 7.32
N ASN A 385 -23.03 26.58 7.66
CA ASN A 385 -24.03 27.39 8.34
C ASN A 385 -23.76 27.49 9.85
N LEU A 386 -24.17 28.66 10.44
CA LEU A 386 -24.22 28.81 11.89
C LEU A 386 -25.66 28.59 12.37
N TYR A 387 -25.81 27.91 13.49
CA TYR A 387 -27.08 27.67 14.17
C TYR A 387 -27.05 28.32 15.54
N GLU A 388 -28.02 29.22 15.81
CA GLU A 388 -28.25 29.80 17.13
C GLU A 388 -29.40 29.09 17.81
N LEU A 389 -29.15 28.57 18.99
CA LEU A 389 -30.16 27.97 19.86
C LEU A 389 -30.47 28.99 20.96
N ASN A 390 -31.65 29.58 20.94
CA ASN A 390 -32.07 30.47 22.00
C ASN A 390 -32.53 29.71 23.27
N ALA A 391 -32.72 30.44 24.35
CA ALA A 391 -33.14 29.86 25.62
C ALA A 391 -34.57 29.25 25.58
N SER A 392 -35.39 29.57 24.60
CA SER A 392 -36.73 29.01 24.38
C SER A 392 -36.71 27.70 23.59
N GLY A 393 -35.56 27.29 23.08
CA GLY A 393 -35.40 26.07 22.31
C GLY A 393 -35.64 26.21 20.81
N GLU A 394 -35.81 27.43 20.33
CA GLU A 394 -35.87 27.71 18.90
C GLU A 394 -34.47 27.68 18.31
N VAL A 395 -34.34 27.18 17.09
CA VAL A 395 -33.10 27.16 16.33
C VAL A 395 -33.23 28.13 15.18
N GLU A 396 -32.43 29.18 15.19
CA GLU A 396 -32.26 30.10 14.08
C GLU A 396 -31.05 29.72 13.25
N GLN A 397 -31.20 29.74 11.92
CA GLN A 397 -30.11 29.42 11.00
C GLN A 397 -29.60 30.69 10.34
N HIS A 398 -28.36 31.06 10.60
CA HIS A 398 -27.62 32.07 9.85
C HIS A 398 -26.96 31.35 8.63
N LYS A 399 -27.52 31.60 7.45
CA LYS A 399 -27.15 30.87 6.22
C LYS A 399 -25.81 31.34 5.66
N ALA A 400 -24.95 30.38 5.37
CA ALA A 400 -23.76 30.59 4.59
C ALA A 400 -24.08 30.80 3.10
N ASP A 401 -23.17 31.48 2.39
CA ASP A 401 -23.21 31.52 0.94
C ASP A 401 -22.83 30.19 0.32
N ARG A 402 -23.40 29.93 -0.86
CA ARG A 402 -23.14 28.66 -1.60
C ARG A 402 -21.89 28.78 -2.46
N ILE A 403 -20.78 29.14 -1.84
CA ILE A 403 -19.46 29.24 -2.45
C ILE A 403 -18.52 28.27 -1.71
N SER A 404 -17.48 27.80 -2.38
CA SER A 404 -16.33 27.10 -1.79
C SER A 404 -15.06 27.88 -2.06
N LEU A 405 -14.09 27.78 -1.22
CA LEU A 405 -12.83 28.52 -1.30
C LEU A 405 -11.72 27.67 -1.92
N GLY A 406 -10.85 28.29 -2.68
CA GLY A 406 -9.66 27.64 -3.22
C GLY A 406 -9.84 27.00 -4.60
N TYR A 407 -11.03 26.54 -4.97
CA TYR A 407 -11.30 25.87 -6.25
C TYR A 407 -11.16 26.80 -7.46
N ARG A 408 -10.73 26.26 -8.60
CA ARG A 408 -10.47 27.02 -9.84
C ARG A 408 -11.68 27.77 -10.33
N ASP A 409 -12.82 27.10 -10.39
CA ASP A 409 -14.07 27.64 -10.98
C ASP A 409 -15.08 28.20 -9.94
N SER A 410 -14.71 28.24 -8.65
CA SER A 410 -15.59 28.78 -7.63
C SER A 410 -15.83 30.31 -7.86
N PRO A 411 -17.09 30.79 -7.76
CA PRO A 411 -17.39 32.19 -7.93
C PRO A 411 -16.64 33.06 -6.92
N ARG A 412 -16.01 34.15 -7.39
CA ARG A 412 -15.32 35.13 -6.55
C ARG A 412 -16.30 36.18 -6.03
N LEU A 413 -17.35 35.70 -5.36
CA LEU A 413 -18.35 36.57 -4.77
C LEU A 413 -17.94 36.95 -3.34
N LYS A 414 -18.17 38.20 -2.96
CA LYS A 414 -17.99 38.62 -1.57
C LYS A 414 -19.12 38.02 -0.74
N PRO A 415 -18.83 37.15 0.26
CA PRO A 415 -19.87 36.53 1.08
C PRO A 415 -20.56 37.56 1.98
N VAL A 416 -21.79 37.26 2.36
CA VAL A 416 -22.60 38.14 3.21
C VAL A 416 -22.20 37.97 4.67
N THR A 417 -21.88 39.09 5.35
CA THR A 417 -21.64 39.11 6.80
C THR A 417 -22.95 39.30 7.55
N HIS A 418 -23.25 38.39 8.48
CA HIS A 418 -24.35 38.56 9.45
C HIS A 418 -23.81 39.19 10.72
N GLN A 419 -24.55 40.16 11.28
CA GLN A 419 -24.17 40.84 12.52
C GLN A 419 -25.38 40.95 13.45
N TRP A 420 -25.23 40.52 14.69
CA TRP A 420 -26.27 40.56 15.73
C TRP A 420 -25.67 40.44 17.13
N THR A 421 -26.52 40.58 18.13
CA THR A 421 -26.17 40.30 19.53
C THR A 421 -27.05 39.15 20.04
N PRO A 422 -26.49 37.95 20.27
CA PRO A 422 -27.25 36.81 20.79
C PRO A 422 -27.93 37.15 22.15
N ALA A 423 -29.12 36.64 22.33
CA ALA A 423 -29.80 36.76 23.65
C ALA A 423 -28.98 36.01 24.73
N PRO A 424 -29.03 36.46 26.00
CA PRO A 424 -28.37 35.73 27.08
C PRO A 424 -28.82 34.28 27.16
N GLY A 425 -27.85 33.37 27.22
CA GLY A 425 -28.10 31.92 27.22
C GLY A 425 -28.28 31.27 25.86
N SER A 426 -28.16 32.05 24.75
CA SER A 426 -28.08 31.46 23.41
C SER A 426 -26.80 30.71 23.21
N ARG A 427 -26.86 29.58 22.48
CA ARG A 427 -25.72 28.79 22.07
C ARG A 427 -25.54 28.84 20.57
N LEU A 428 -24.30 29.00 20.16
CA LEU A 428 -23.92 29.07 18.76
C LEU A 428 -23.25 27.76 18.37
N VAL A 429 -23.70 27.15 17.26
CA VAL A 429 -23.23 25.81 16.82
C VAL A 429 -22.83 25.88 15.36
N LEU A 430 -21.62 25.41 15.06
CA LEU A 430 -21.10 25.17 13.71
C LEU A 430 -20.83 23.68 13.56
N VAL A 431 -21.14 23.13 12.38
CA VAL A 431 -20.87 21.70 12.05
C VAL A 431 -20.36 21.59 10.63
N THR A 432 -19.48 20.62 10.39
CA THR A 432 -19.07 20.20 9.05
C THR A 432 -20.09 19.26 8.43
N ASP A 433 -20.01 19.02 7.13
CA ASP A 433 -20.99 18.24 6.37
C ASP A 433 -20.99 16.73 6.74
N GLY A 434 -19.90 16.21 7.32
CA GLY A 434 -19.85 14.86 7.83
C GLY A 434 -20.92 14.51 8.86
N VAL A 435 -21.49 15.54 9.55
CA VAL A 435 -22.67 15.37 10.41
C VAL A 435 -23.91 15.06 9.59
N THR A 436 -24.16 15.83 8.51
CA THR A 436 -25.40 15.72 7.72
C THR A 436 -25.32 14.63 6.64
N ASP A 437 -24.15 14.38 6.12
CA ASP A 437 -23.93 13.48 4.97
C ASP A 437 -23.69 12.03 5.35
N GLN A 438 -23.60 11.73 6.67
CA GLN A 438 -23.46 10.36 7.13
C GLN A 438 -24.63 9.50 6.66
N MET A 439 -24.32 8.46 5.89
CA MET A 439 -25.30 7.50 5.40
C MET A 439 -25.69 6.51 6.49
N GLY A 440 -26.99 6.16 6.53
CA GLY A 440 -27.51 5.23 7.53
C GLY A 440 -28.99 4.97 7.37
N GLY A 441 -29.70 4.64 8.48
CA GLY A 441 -31.14 4.37 8.54
C GLY A 441 -31.49 2.90 8.50
N GLY A 442 -30.51 1.99 8.57
CA GLY A 442 -30.67 0.56 8.85
C GLY A 442 -31.15 -0.31 7.68
N LYS A 443 -31.99 0.18 6.78
CA LYS A 443 -32.52 -0.58 5.61
C LYS A 443 -32.32 0.19 4.31
N PRO A 444 -31.93 -0.48 3.21
CA PRO A 444 -31.89 0.16 1.89
C PRO A 444 -33.27 0.71 1.43
N PRO A 445 -33.28 1.84 0.69
CA PRO A 445 -32.12 2.67 0.36
C PRO A 445 -31.56 3.42 1.59
N LEU A 446 -30.22 3.41 1.75
CA LEU A 446 -29.59 4.22 2.79
C LEU A 446 -29.82 5.69 2.52
N LEU A 447 -30.03 6.46 3.57
CA LEU A 447 -30.28 7.91 3.48
C LEU A 447 -29.23 8.66 4.29
N ALA A 448 -28.92 9.90 3.89
CA ALA A 448 -28.11 10.80 4.69
C ALA A 448 -28.84 11.14 6.00
N PHE A 449 -28.11 11.41 7.07
CA PHE A 449 -28.67 11.90 8.34
C PHE A 449 -29.48 13.16 8.11
N GLY A 450 -28.93 14.12 7.42
CA GLY A 450 -29.57 15.28 6.86
C GLY A 450 -29.93 16.37 7.89
N TYR A 451 -30.09 17.56 7.39
CA TYR A 451 -30.38 18.76 8.20
C TYR A 451 -31.61 18.61 9.09
N LYS A 452 -32.68 17.95 8.62
CA LYS A 452 -33.91 17.80 9.40
C LYS A 452 -33.70 17.06 10.72
N ARG A 453 -32.90 15.98 10.70
CA ARG A 453 -32.59 15.21 11.92
C ARG A 453 -31.64 15.98 12.81
N MET A 454 -30.62 16.61 12.23
CA MET A 454 -29.70 17.46 12.96
C MET A 454 -30.45 18.56 13.72
N LEU A 455 -31.31 19.31 13.06
CA LEU A 455 -32.11 20.38 13.70
C LEU A 455 -33.02 19.84 14.83
N ALA A 456 -33.62 18.67 14.63
CA ALA A 456 -34.43 18.05 15.70
C ALA A 456 -33.63 17.71 16.93
N VAL A 457 -32.37 17.25 16.77
CA VAL A 457 -31.45 16.98 17.90
C VAL A 457 -31.06 18.30 18.56
N LEU A 458 -30.71 19.32 17.82
CA LEU A 458 -30.36 20.64 18.36
C LEU A 458 -31.51 21.23 19.19
N GLN A 459 -32.74 21.17 18.68
CA GLN A 459 -33.94 21.60 19.40
C GLN A 459 -34.16 20.84 20.72
N ALA A 460 -34.01 19.52 20.67
CA ALA A 460 -34.16 18.66 21.86
C ALA A 460 -33.08 18.93 22.89
N SER A 461 -31.91 19.45 22.50
CA SER A 461 -30.75 19.72 23.35
C SER A 461 -30.68 21.16 23.86
N SER A 462 -31.72 21.96 23.66
CA SER A 462 -31.73 23.41 23.96
C SER A 462 -31.49 23.80 25.42
N SER A 463 -31.75 22.93 26.37
CA SER A 463 -31.49 23.15 27.78
C SER A 463 -30.14 22.59 28.29
N SER A 464 -29.38 21.93 27.43
CA SER A 464 -28.12 21.26 27.76
C SER A 464 -26.93 22.22 27.69
N ASP A 465 -25.84 21.94 28.40
CA ASP A 465 -24.54 22.58 28.15
C ASP A 465 -23.99 22.23 26.76
N THR A 466 -22.94 22.92 26.33
CA THR A 466 -22.36 22.71 25.00
C THR A 466 -21.78 21.34 24.80
N ALA A 467 -21.21 20.71 25.87
CA ALA A 467 -20.63 19.38 25.82
C ALA A 467 -21.71 18.31 25.63
N HIS A 468 -22.82 18.43 26.40
CA HIS A 468 -23.92 17.49 26.30
C HIS A 468 -24.64 17.62 24.94
N LEU A 469 -24.81 18.85 24.42
CA LEU A 469 -25.37 19.10 23.10
C LEU A 469 -24.54 18.42 22.00
N ALA A 470 -23.22 18.63 21.99
CA ALA A 470 -22.33 18.03 21.02
C ALA A 470 -22.34 16.49 21.10
N GLN A 471 -22.34 15.92 22.33
CA GLN A 471 -22.42 14.49 22.54
C GLN A 471 -23.76 13.88 22.11
N GLN A 472 -24.88 14.56 22.29
CA GLN A 472 -26.19 14.10 21.79
C GLN A 472 -26.20 14.08 20.27
N LEU A 473 -25.63 15.09 19.61
CA LEU A 473 -25.55 15.13 18.16
C LEU A 473 -24.66 14.00 17.62
N LEU A 474 -23.48 13.77 18.21
CA LEU A 474 -22.60 12.65 17.85
C LEU A 474 -23.30 11.31 18.03
N SER A 475 -23.99 11.13 19.15
CA SER A 475 -24.71 9.89 19.45
C SER A 475 -25.85 9.63 18.46
N ALA A 476 -26.56 10.68 18.04
CA ALA A 476 -27.63 10.57 17.04
C ALA A 476 -27.06 10.21 15.66
N VAL A 477 -25.94 10.81 15.25
CA VAL A 477 -25.24 10.47 14.01
C VAL A 477 -24.73 9.02 14.04
N ALA A 478 -24.10 8.59 15.15
CA ALA A 478 -23.62 7.22 15.30
C ALA A 478 -24.77 6.19 15.31
N GLY A 479 -25.88 6.50 15.97
CA GLY A 479 -27.08 5.67 15.94
C GLY A 479 -27.70 5.55 14.55
N TRP A 480 -27.69 6.64 13.78
CA TRP A 480 -28.13 6.64 12.37
C TRP A 480 -27.21 5.84 11.47
N GLN A 481 -25.89 6.02 11.64
CA GLN A 481 -24.82 5.32 10.90
C GLN A 481 -24.95 3.80 11.05
N GLY A 482 -25.19 3.30 12.26
CA GLY A 482 -25.27 1.86 12.53
C GLY A 482 -23.97 1.14 12.14
N THR A 483 -24.08 0.15 11.25
CA THR A 483 -22.93 -0.63 10.75
C THR A 483 -22.25 -0.05 9.50
N GLN A 484 -22.73 1.08 9.00
CA GLN A 484 -22.12 1.71 7.83
C GLN A 484 -20.78 2.34 8.16
N ALA A 485 -19.88 2.40 7.17
CA ALA A 485 -18.62 3.11 7.34
C ALA A 485 -18.87 4.61 7.54
N ARG A 486 -18.01 5.27 8.31
CA ARG A 486 -17.99 6.74 8.40
C ARG A 486 -17.66 7.29 7.02
N ARG A 487 -18.44 8.28 6.56
CA ARG A 487 -18.30 8.84 5.23
C ARG A 487 -17.24 9.93 5.15
N ASP A 488 -17.23 10.81 6.15
CA ASP A 488 -16.34 11.96 6.20
C ASP A 488 -15.88 12.30 7.62
N ASP A 489 -14.99 13.28 7.74
CA ASP A 489 -14.62 13.89 9.01
C ASP A 489 -15.86 14.54 9.67
N VAL A 490 -15.93 14.54 10.98
CA VAL A 490 -17.04 15.14 11.72
C VAL A 490 -16.48 16.12 12.73
N THR A 491 -16.84 17.38 12.57
CA THR A 491 -16.48 18.42 13.54
C THR A 491 -17.71 19.21 13.97
N ILE A 492 -17.86 19.36 15.27
CA ILE A 492 -18.93 20.11 15.94
C ILE A 492 -18.26 21.12 16.86
N LEU A 493 -18.54 22.41 16.64
CA LEU A 493 -18.11 23.49 17.51
C LEU A 493 -19.35 24.13 18.14
N ALA A 494 -19.44 24.16 19.47
CA ALA A 494 -20.54 24.73 20.21
C ALA A 494 -20.03 25.67 21.30
N LEU A 495 -20.67 26.84 21.44
CA LEU A 495 -20.27 27.81 22.45
C LEU A 495 -21.47 28.59 23.02
N GLU A 496 -21.29 29.12 24.20
CA GLU A 496 -22.14 30.13 24.87
C GLU A 496 -21.27 31.33 25.25
N ILE A 497 -21.76 32.56 24.98
CA ILE A 497 -21.02 33.81 25.21
C ILE A 497 -21.36 34.38 26.58
#